data_faef27e35dbdd5f7d056b33063bd2925
#
_entry.id   faef27e35dbdd5f7d056b33063bd2925
#
_cell.length_a   1.000
_cell.length_b   1.000
_cell.length_c   1.000
_cell.angle_alpha   90.00
_cell.angle_beta   90.00
_cell.angle_gamma   90.00
#
_symmetry.space_group_name_H-M   'P 1'
#
loop_
_entity.id
_entity.type
_entity.pdbx_description
1 polymer ?
#
loop_
_entity_poly.entity_id
_entity_poly.type
_entity_poly.pdbx_seq_one_letter_code
_entity_poly.pdbx_strand_id
1 'polypeptide(L)'
;VVDNSSSMFFPIDKEASFTNPNKIFFSVYASAVLVQMLSRQRDAFGLSFVSDKIDLITDIKSNFGHKKYMFQLLEGLLQRRENENKFQTNIAPILHQLAERVHRRSLIIIFTDLLSSQNDEQEIISSLQHLKHSKHEVILFHVNDKSKEINFEFNNRPHRFVDIETNVEIKLNPQAIREAYKKAINQKIENIKSSCDKIRIDFVEADINQGFDQILIPYIIKRTKIN
;
A
#
# COMPACT_ATOMS: atom_id res chain seq x y z
N VAL A 1 4.81 6.63 2.13
CA VAL A 1 3.39 6.86 1.80
C VAL A 1 2.62 5.62 2.21
N VAL A 2 1.58 5.78 3.01
CA VAL A 2 0.70 4.69 3.43
C VAL A 2 -0.70 5.02 2.95
N ASP A 3 -1.24 4.13 2.14
CA ASP A 3 -2.64 4.14 1.77
C ASP A 3 -3.48 3.75 3.00
N ASN A 4 -4.42 4.60 3.38
CA ASN A 4 -5.33 4.39 4.52
C ASN A 4 -6.80 4.35 4.07
N SER A 5 -7.04 3.97 2.82
CA SER A 5 -8.37 3.69 2.28
C SER A 5 -9.07 2.55 3.02
N SER A 6 -10.38 2.46 2.84
CA SER A 6 -11.19 1.44 3.52
C SER A 6 -10.75 0.02 3.18
N SER A 7 -10.32 -0.23 1.94
CA SER A 7 -9.82 -1.54 1.48
C SER A 7 -8.58 -2.01 2.26
N MET A 8 -7.75 -1.08 2.75
CA MET A 8 -6.54 -1.40 3.53
C MET A 8 -6.86 -1.97 4.93
N PHE A 9 -8.09 -1.85 5.42
CA PHE A 9 -8.50 -2.49 6.67
C PHE A 9 -8.89 -3.96 6.51
N PHE A 10 -8.88 -4.49 5.29
CA PHE A 10 -9.12 -5.93 5.04
C PHE A 10 -7.91 -6.79 5.48
N PRO A 11 -8.14 -7.97 6.08
CA PRO A 11 -9.40 -8.54 6.57
C PRO A 11 -9.94 -7.82 7.82
N ILE A 12 -11.29 -7.76 7.96
CA ILE A 12 -11.98 -7.05 9.05
C ILE A 12 -12.64 -7.98 10.08
N ASP A 13 -12.57 -9.27 9.87
CA ASP A 13 -13.26 -10.30 10.66
C ASP A 13 -12.69 -10.48 12.07
N LYS A 14 -11.51 -9.91 12.36
CA LYS A 14 -10.84 -9.95 13.66
C LYS A 14 -10.06 -8.68 13.93
N GLU A 15 -9.81 -8.41 15.20
CA GLU A 15 -8.90 -7.36 15.60
C GLU A 15 -7.49 -7.61 15.03
N ALA A 16 -6.93 -6.58 14.40
CA ALA A 16 -5.64 -6.69 13.74
C ALA A 16 -4.51 -6.88 14.77
N SER A 17 -3.64 -7.85 14.51
CA SER A 17 -2.51 -8.21 15.36
C SER A 17 -1.39 -8.84 14.53
N PHE A 18 -0.24 -9.14 15.13
CA PHE A 18 0.85 -9.85 14.43
C PHE A 18 0.48 -11.27 13.99
N THR A 19 -0.46 -11.91 14.66
CA THR A 19 -0.96 -13.25 14.29
C THR A 19 -2.15 -13.21 13.34
N ASN A 20 -2.77 -12.06 13.18
CA ASN A 20 -3.92 -11.83 12.32
C ASN A 20 -3.85 -10.40 11.74
N PRO A 21 -2.85 -10.11 10.89
CA PRO A 21 -2.68 -8.76 10.36
C PRO A 21 -3.76 -8.45 9.32
N ASN A 22 -4.15 -7.18 9.26
CA ASN A 22 -4.78 -6.60 8.07
C ASN A 22 -3.75 -5.75 7.30
N LYS A 23 -4.10 -5.27 6.12
CA LYS A 23 -3.16 -4.56 5.25
C LYS A 23 -2.67 -3.25 5.88
N ILE A 24 -3.53 -2.51 6.59
CA ILE A 24 -3.10 -1.28 7.27
C ILE A 24 -2.15 -1.56 8.44
N PHE A 25 -2.44 -2.57 9.26
CA PHE A 25 -1.56 -3.00 10.34
C PHE A 25 -0.17 -3.36 9.80
N PHE A 26 -0.12 -4.20 8.77
CA PHE A 26 1.13 -4.58 8.12
C PHE A 26 1.90 -3.35 7.60
N SER A 27 1.24 -2.45 6.88
CA SER A 27 1.86 -1.26 6.29
C SER A 27 2.39 -0.28 7.35
N VAL A 28 1.68 -0.13 8.45
CA VAL A 28 2.10 0.71 9.59
C VAL A 28 3.36 0.15 10.24
N TYR A 29 3.39 -1.15 10.54
CA TYR A 29 4.59 -1.76 11.14
C TYR A 29 5.77 -1.79 10.16
N ALA A 30 5.56 -2.06 8.88
CA ALA A 30 6.58 -1.94 7.85
C ALA A 30 7.17 -0.52 7.80
N SER A 31 6.31 0.50 7.83
CA SER A 31 6.73 1.91 7.88
C SER A 31 7.49 2.23 9.15
N ALA A 32 7.07 1.73 10.32
CA ALA A 32 7.76 1.94 11.58
C ALA A 32 9.18 1.34 11.57
N VAL A 33 9.35 0.14 11.00
CA VAL A 33 10.66 -0.50 10.83
C VAL A 33 11.56 0.34 9.91
N LEU A 34 11.04 0.82 8.78
CA LEU A 34 11.78 1.69 7.87
C LEU A 34 12.19 3.01 8.54
N VAL A 35 11.28 3.67 9.27
CA VAL A 35 11.60 4.89 10.05
C VAL A 35 12.70 4.61 11.07
N GLN A 36 12.67 3.48 11.76
CA GLN A 36 13.71 3.08 12.70
C GLN A 36 15.06 2.89 12.01
N MET A 37 15.09 2.26 10.84
CA MET A 37 16.31 2.05 10.05
C MET A 37 16.89 3.37 9.55
N LEU A 38 16.06 4.23 8.94
CA LEU A 38 16.45 5.55 8.44
C LEU A 38 17.00 6.43 9.56
N SER A 39 16.35 6.42 10.73
CA SER A 39 16.81 7.15 11.90
C SER A 39 18.19 6.70 12.38
N ARG A 40 18.48 5.37 12.36
CA ARG A 40 19.81 4.85 12.71
C ARG A 40 20.88 5.26 11.71
N GLN A 41 20.52 5.41 10.45
CA GLN A 41 21.40 5.85 9.35
C GLN A 41 21.56 7.38 9.31
N ARG A 42 20.86 8.11 10.18
CA ARG A 42 20.79 9.58 10.21
C ARG A 42 20.22 10.19 8.93
N ASP A 43 19.42 9.42 8.18
CA ASP A 43 18.70 9.94 7.03
C ASP A 43 17.52 10.79 7.45
N ALA A 44 17.16 11.73 6.60
CA ALA A 44 15.92 12.47 6.74
C ALA A 44 14.75 11.68 6.17
N PHE A 45 13.62 11.66 6.86
CA PHE A 45 12.41 10.92 6.48
C PHE A 45 11.16 11.72 6.83
N GLY A 46 10.07 11.40 6.13
CA GLY A 46 8.73 11.91 6.37
C GLY A 46 7.69 10.85 6.09
N LEU A 47 6.45 11.11 6.50
CA LEU A 47 5.29 10.26 6.26
C LEU A 47 4.21 11.03 5.48
N SER A 48 3.49 10.29 4.65
CA SER A 48 2.24 10.75 4.06
C SER A 48 1.18 9.65 4.21
N PHE A 49 -0.02 10.03 4.66
CA PHE A 49 -1.21 9.17 4.66
C PHE A 49 -2.13 9.66 3.57
N VAL A 50 -2.65 8.73 2.80
CA VAL A 50 -3.46 9.02 1.62
C VAL A 50 -4.69 8.12 1.58
N SER A 51 -5.81 8.71 1.16
CA SER A 51 -7.08 8.00 0.91
C SER A 51 -7.67 8.49 -0.42
N ASP A 52 -8.78 9.20 -0.42
CA ASP A 52 -9.30 9.99 -1.54
C ASP A 52 -8.56 11.33 -1.74
N LYS A 53 -7.72 11.69 -0.77
CA LYS A 53 -6.89 12.90 -0.72
C LYS A 53 -5.62 12.64 0.06
N ILE A 54 -4.75 13.63 0.13
CA ILE A 54 -3.62 13.61 1.07
C ILE A 54 -4.16 14.01 2.44
N ASP A 55 -4.33 13.02 3.33
CA ASP A 55 -4.82 13.25 4.70
C ASP A 55 -3.74 13.85 5.58
N LEU A 56 -2.49 13.45 5.33
CA LEU A 56 -1.31 13.93 6.05
C LEU A 56 -0.11 13.94 5.12
N ILE A 57 0.68 14.98 5.21
CA ILE A 57 2.06 15.01 4.72
C ILE A 57 2.92 15.72 5.77
N THR A 58 4.03 15.13 6.17
CA THR A 58 4.94 15.71 7.16
C THR A 58 6.15 16.33 6.50
N ASP A 59 6.83 17.21 7.24
CA ASP A 59 8.18 17.64 6.87
C ASP A 59 9.13 16.45 6.81
N ILE A 60 10.27 16.65 6.14
CA ILE A 60 11.36 15.67 6.05
C ILE A 60 12.47 16.12 7.01
N LYS A 61 12.70 15.35 8.08
CA LYS A 61 13.69 15.66 9.12
C LYS A 61 14.36 14.38 9.62
N SER A 62 15.54 14.49 10.25
CA SER A 62 16.35 13.36 10.76
C SER A 62 16.53 13.34 12.29
N ASN A 63 15.89 14.26 13.02
CA ASN A 63 16.08 14.38 14.46
C ASN A 63 15.20 13.41 15.27
N PHE A 64 15.58 13.17 16.52
CA PHE A 64 14.89 12.25 17.42
C PHE A 64 13.44 12.65 17.73
N GLY A 65 13.16 13.95 17.90
CA GLY A 65 11.80 14.45 18.12
C GLY A 65 10.87 14.12 16.94
N HIS A 66 11.39 14.28 15.72
CA HIS A 66 10.66 13.93 14.51
C HIS A 66 10.36 12.42 14.42
N LYS A 67 11.35 11.57 14.76
CA LYS A 67 11.13 10.13 14.83
C LYS A 67 10.00 9.77 15.79
N LYS A 68 9.99 10.34 17.01
CA LYS A 68 8.93 10.11 17.99
C LYS A 68 7.57 10.52 17.43
N TYR A 69 7.52 11.66 16.77
CA TYR A 69 6.30 12.16 16.11
C TYR A 69 5.81 11.19 15.02
N MET A 70 6.72 10.63 14.19
CA MET A 70 6.34 9.62 13.19
C MET A 70 5.70 8.39 13.82
N PHE A 71 6.27 7.87 14.92
CA PHE A 71 5.66 6.73 15.62
C PHE A 71 4.27 7.06 16.20
N GLN A 72 4.07 8.26 16.75
CA GLN A 72 2.77 8.70 17.23
C GLN A 72 1.73 8.77 16.10
N LEU A 73 2.11 9.26 14.92
CA LEU A 73 1.23 9.27 13.74
C LEU A 73 0.86 7.86 13.29
N LEU A 74 1.84 6.96 13.23
CA LEU A 74 1.61 5.56 12.85
C LEU A 74 0.72 4.84 13.87
N GLU A 75 0.91 5.06 15.17
CA GLU A 75 0.06 4.53 16.23
C GLU A 75 -1.36 5.08 16.12
N GLY A 76 -1.51 6.38 15.87
CA GLY A 76 -2.81 7.01 15.66
C GLY A 76 -3.56 6.40 14.46
N LEU A 77 -2.85 5.97 13.41
CA LEU A 77 -3.48 5.31 12.27
C LEU A 77 -4.01 3.92 12.63
N LEU A 78 -3.34 3.17 13.52
CA LEU A 78 -3.82 1.87 14.01
C LEU A 78 -5.06 1.99 14.91
N GLN A 79 -5.26 3.12 15.58
CA GLN A 79 -6.40 3.35 16.45
C GLN A 79 -7.66 3.77 15.68
N ARG A 80 -7.53 4.15 14.42
CA ARG A 80 -8.69 4.45 13.56
C ARG A 80 -9.51 3.19 13.32
N ARG A 81 -10.82 3.32 13.48
CA ARG A 81 -11.76 2.25 13.14
C ARG A 81 -12.27 2.45 11.72
N GLU A 82 -12.55 1.35 11.04
CA GLU A 82 -13.05 1.25 9.67
C GLU A 82 -14.23 2.20 9.35
N ASN A 83 -15.02 2.58 10.35
CA ASN A 83 -16.29 3.29 10.15
C ASN A 83 -16.18 4.82 10.00
N GLU A 84 -14.98 5.41 10.09
CA GLU A 84 -14.90 6.88 10.13
C GLU A 84 -14.92 7.54 8.76
N ASN A 85 -14.54 6.83 7.68
CA ASN A 85 -14.62 7.38 6.32
C ASN A 85 -14.70 6.25 5.27
N LYS A 86 -15.85 6.07 4.65
CA LYS A 86 -16.01 5.20 3.47
C LYS A 86 -15.74 6.01 2.22
N PHE A 87 -14.53 5.97 1.72
CA PHE A 87 -14.17 6.67 0.48
C PHE A 87 -13.74 5.68 -0.59
N GLN A 88 -14.29 5.86 -1.78
CA GLN A 88 -13.74 5.24 -2.98
C GLN A 88 -12.38 5.87 -3.26
N THR A 89 -11.34 5.08 -3.27
CA THR A 89 -9.99 5.57 -3.44
C THR A 89 -9.58 5.57 -4.91
N ASN A 90 -9.26 6.74 -5.43
CA ASN A 90 -8.47 6.85 -6.64
C ASN A 90 -7.08 7.37 -6.25
N ILE A 91 -6.10 6.47 -6.18
CA ILE A 91 -4.74 6.82 -5.75
C ILE A 91 -3.98 7.64 -6.80
N ALA A 92 -4.32 7.55 -8.08
CA ALA A 92 -3.56 8.17 -9.16
C ALA A 92 -3.47 9.70 -9.06
N PRO A 93 -4.57 10.47 -8.86
CA PRO A 93 -4.49 11.91 -8.64
C PRO A 93 -3.64 12.31 -7.43
N ILE A 94 -3.63 11.46 -6.40
CA ILE A 94 -2.88 11.69 -5.17
C ILE A 94 -1.38 11.52 -5.41
N LEU A 95 -0.99 10.50 -6.16
CA LEU A 95 0.41 10.30 -6.55
C LEU A 95 0.93 11.45 -7.41
N HIS A 96 0.10 12.03 -8.29
CA HIS A 96 0.45 13.26 -9.02
C HIS A 96 0.72 14.43 -8.08
N GLN A 97 -0.14 14.66 -7.08
CA GLN A 97 0.07 15.71 -6.09
C GLN A 97 1.31 15.48 -5.24
N LEU A 98 1.60 14.23 -4.88
CA LEU A 98 2.81 13.87 -4.12
C LEU A 98 4.07 14.16 -4.93
N ALA A 99 4.07 13.89 -6.24
CA ALA A 99 5.20 14.18 -7.12
C ALA A 99 5.61 15.67 -7.12
N GLU A 100 4.65 16.56 -6.88
CA GLU A 100 4.91 18.00 -6.81
C GLU A 100 5.31 18.49 -5.41
N ARG A 101 4.80 17.83 -4.35
CA ARG A 101 4.99 18.26 -2.95
C ARG A 101 6.22 17.69 -2.30
N VAL A 102 6.65 16.48 -2.69
CA VAL A 102 7.81 15.82 -2.09
C VAL A 102 9.09 16.44 -2.61
N HIS A 103 10.06 16.60 -1.73
CA HIS A 103 11.38 17.12 -2.09
C HIS A 103 12.03 16.29 -3.20
N ARG A 104 12.53 16.94 -4.24
CA ARG A 104 13.17 16.27 -5.40
C ARG A 104 14.27 15.31 -4.99
N ARG A 105 14.45 14.23 -5.75
CA ARG A 105 15.45 13.17 -5.52
C ARG A 105 15.25 12.41 -4.21
N SER A 106 13.99 12.24 -3.79
CA SER A 106 13.64 11.38 -2.67
C SER A 106 13.46 9.93 -3.10
N LEU A 107 13.71 9.01 -2.20
CA LEU A 107 13.20 7.65 -2.28
C LEU A 107 11.78 7.65 -1.71
N ILE A 108 10.80 7.32 -2.52
CA ILE A 108 9.38 7.22 -2.15
C ILE A 108 9.02 5.76 -2.04
N ILE A 109 8.58 5.35 -0.85
CA ILE A 109 8.09 4.00 -0.58
C ILE A 109 6.59 4.09 -0.39
N ILE A 110 5.84 3.33 -1.19
CA ILE A 110 4.38 3.38 -1.23
C ILE A 110 3.84 2.02 -0.80
N PHE A 111 2.93 2.01 0.17
CA PHE A 111 2.15 0.84 0.57
C PHE A 111 0.69 1.06 0.17
N THR A 112 0.17 0.23 -0.73
CA THR A 112 -1.20 0.30 -1.24
C THR A 112 -1.64 -1.06 -1.77
N ASP A 113 -2.93 -1.32 -1.83
CA ASP A 113 -3.45 -2.57 -2.40
C ASP A 113 -3.79 -2.49 -3.90
N LEU A 114 -3.83 -1.28 -4.46
CA LEU A 114 -4.12 -1.02 -5.89
C LEU A 114 -5.42 -1.65 -6.42
N LEU A 115 -6.29 -2.15 -5.55
CA LEU A 115 -7.45 -2.97 -5.93
C LEU A 115 -8.74 -2.16 -6.14
N SER A 116 -8.73 -0.85 -5.92
CA SER A 116 -9.90 -0.01 -6.15
C SER A 116 -10.47 -0.23 -7.55
N SER A 117 -11.78 -0.42 -7.63
CA SER A 117 -12.51 -0.61 -8.89
C SER A 117 -12.46 0.60 -9.84
N GLN A 118 -12.12 1.77 -9.29
CA GLN A 118 -12.01 3.03 -10.06
C GLN A 118 -10.58 3.33 -10.51
N ASN A 119 -9.57 2.57 -10.07
CA ASN A 119 -8.23 2.78 -10.55
C ASN A 119 -8.07 2.27 -11.98
N ASP A 120 -8.07 3.20 -12.93
CA ASP A 120 -7.61 2.92 -14.27
C ASP A 120 -6.10 2.60 -14.22
N GLU A 121 -5.70 1.44 -14.71
CA GLU A 121 -4.29 1.02 -14.76
C GLU A 121 -3.43 2.08 -15.46
N GLN A 122 -3.96 2.74 -16.49
CA GLN A 122 -3.25 3.78 -17.24
C GLN A 122 -3.02 5.03 -16.39
N GLU A 123 -4.00 5.43 -15.59
CA GLU A 123 -3.85 6.56 -14.67
C GLU A 123 -2.82 6.28 -13.57
N ILE A 124 -2.83 5.09 -13.00
CA ILE A 124 -1.81 4.66 -12.02
C ILE A 124 -0.41 4.75 -12.65
N ILE A 125 -0.22 4.18 -13.83
CA ILE A 125 1.07 4.18 -14.51
C ILE A 125 1.50 5.61 -14.85
N SER A 126 0.59 6.48 -15.31
CA SER A 126 0.86 7.89 -15.58
C SER A 126 1.33 8.62 -14.33
N SER A 127 0.68 8.40 -13.20
CA SER A 127 1.06 9.01 -11.92
C SER A 127 2.42 8.55 -11.41
N LEU A 128 2.72 7.26 -11.57
CA LEU A 128 4.04 6.70 -11.26
C LEU A 128 5.13 7.25 -12.18
N GLN A 129 4.84 7.44 -13.47
CA GLN A 129 5.75 8.12 -14.40
C GLN A 129 6.03 9.55 -13.95
N HIS A 130 5.03 10.28 -13.46
CA HIS A 130 5.22 11.64 -12.94
C HIS A 130 6.20 11.68 -11.76
N LEU A 131 6.10 10.72 -10.83
CA LEU A 131 7.09 10.57 -9.74
C LEU A 131 8.51 10.37 -10.30
N LYS A 132 8.68 9.51 -11.30
CA LYS A 132 10.00 9.30 -11.95
C LYS A 132 10.50 10.53 -12.69
N HIS A 133 9.64 11.26 -13.40
CA HIS A 133 10.00 12.52 -14.06
C HIS A 133 10.47 13.58 -13.07
N SER A 134 9.89 13.63 -11.87
CA SER A 134 10.33 14.48 -10.76
C SER A 134 11.64 13.99 -10.11
N LYS A 135 12.30 12.99 -10.71
CA LYS A 135 13.58 12.40 -10.27
C LYS A 135 13.52 11.68 -8.93
N HIS A 136 12.35 11.17 -8.56
CA HIS A 136 12.21 10.29 -7.40
C HIS A 136 12.60 8.86 -7.76
N GLU A 137 13.18 8.15 -6.80
CA GLU A 137 13.23 6.70 -6.81
C GLU A 137 11.99 6.16 -6.10
N VAL A 138 11.40 5.09 -6.62
CA VAL A 138 10.13 4.57 -6.11
C VAL A 138 10.24 3.08 -5.86
N ILE A 139 9.72 2.65 -4.69
CA ILE A 139 9.38 1.26 -4.40
C ILE A 139 7.88 1.23 -4.13
N LEU A 140 7.16 0.44 -4.91
CA LEU A 140 5.72 0.24 -4.78
C LEU A 140 5.45 -1.13 -4.18
N PHE A 141 5.01 -1.16 -2.92
CA PHE A 141 4.55 -2.37 -2.26
C PHE A 141 3.06 -2.56 -2.49
N HIS A 142 2.72 -3.58 -3.27
CA HIS A 142 1.36 -4.06 -3.44
C HIS A 142 1.01 -4.97 -2.26
N VAL A 143 0.35 -4.38 -1.26
CA VAL A 143 -0.01 -5.05 -0.01
C VAL A 143 -1.31 -5.83 -0.20
N ASN A 144 -1.28 -7.14 0.05
CA ASN A 144 -2.43 -8.01 -0.16
C ASN A 144 -2.50 -9.15 0.85
N ASP A 145 -3.68 -9.72 1.03
CA ASP A 145 -3.86 -11.07 1.61
C ASP A 145 -3.84 -12.07 0.45
N LYS A 146 -2.68 -12.67 0.20
CA LYS A 146 -2.48 -13.57 -0.93
C LYS A 146 -3.49 -14.73 -0.95
N SER A 147 -3.87 -15.25 0.20
CA SER A 147 -4.81 -16.36 0.29
C SER A 147 -6.21 -15.94 -0.15
N LYS A 148 -6.69 -14.80 0.32
CA LYS A 148 -8.06 -14.34 0.08
C LYS A 148 -8.21 -13.51 -1.18
N GLU A 149 -7.30 -12.56 -1.42
CA GLU A 149 -7.42 -11.59 -2.52
C GLU A 149 -6.81 -12.10 -3.83
N ILE A 150 -5.74 -12.90 -3.78
CA ILE A 150 -5.08 -13.40 -4.99
C ILE A 150 -5.52 -14.82 -5.33
N ASN A 151 -5.43 -15.74 -4.37
CA ASN A 151 -5.77 -17.15 -4.56
C ASN A 151 -7.27 -17.44 -4.44
N PHE A 152 -8.04 -16.50 -3.89
CA PHE A 152 -9.48 -16.63 -3.66
C PHE A 152 -9.84 -17.91 -2.88
N GLU A 153 -9.14 -18.13 -1.76
CA GLU A 153 -9.26 -19.32 -0.92
C GLU A 153 -10.38 -19.17 0.10
N PHE A 154 -11.60 -19.50 -0.33
CA PHE A 154 -12.79 -19.55 0.52
C PHE A 154 -13.35 -20.96 0.58
N ASN A 155 -14.05 -21.29 1.66
CA ASN A 155 -14.73 -22.56 1.82
C ASN A 155 -15.79 -22.75 0.71
N ASN A 156 -16.03 -24.01 0.29
CA ASN A 156 -17.00 -24.34 -0.75
C ASN A 156 -18.43 -24.26 -0.21
N ARG A 157 -18.91 -23.06 0.04
CA ARG A 157 -20.31 -22.73 0.42
C ARG A 157 -20.63 -21.33 -0.08
N PRO A 158 -21.91 -20.97 -0.25
CA PRO A 158 -22.29 -19.61 -0.61
C PRO A 158 -21.77 -18.60 0.42
N HIS A 159 -21.07 -17.57 -0.05
CA HIS A 159 -20.61 -16.45 0.74
C HIS A 159 -21.31 -15.17 0.29
N ARG A 160 -21.48 -14.25 1.24
CA ARG A 160 -21.85 -12.86 0.99
C ARG A 160 -20.58 -12.04 0.95
N PHE A 161 -20.22 -11.57 -0.22
CA PHE A 161 -19.13 -10.63 -0.41
C PHE A 161 -19.68 -9.22 -0.34
N VAL A 162 -19.04 -8.38 0.43
CA VAL A 162 -19.40 -6.97 0.59
C VAL A 162 -18.21 -6.15 0.14
N ASP A 163 -18.44 -5.27 -0.80
CA ASP A 163 -17.45 -4.27 -1.17
C ASP A 163 -17.36 -3.24 -0.04
N ILE A 164 -16.18 -3.10 0.55
CA ILE A 164 -15.95 -2.25 1.71
C ILE A 164 -16.13 -0.77 1.36
N GLU A 165 -15.84 -0.39 0.12
CA GLU A 165 -15.94 1.00 -0.35
C GLU A 165 -17.38 1.39 -0.73
N THR A 166 -18.08 0.53 -1.47
CA THR A 166 -19.41 0.82 -2.02
C THR A 166 -20.56 0.25 -1.24
N ASN A 167 -20.32 -0.71 -0.31
CA ASN A 167 -21.32 -1.55 0.35
C ASN A 167 -22.18 -2.40 -0.59
N VAL A 168 -21.79 -2.57 -1.84
CA VAL A 168 -22.47 -3.48 -2.75
C VAL A 168 -22.25 -4.91 -2.28
N GLU A 169 -23.34 -5.66 -2.18
CA GLU A 169 -23.33 -7.04 -1.73
C GLU A 169 -23.58 -7.99 -2.88
N ILE A 170 -22.77 -9.03 -2.98
CA ILE A 170 -22.92 -10.11 -3.95
C ILE A 170 -22.91 -11.44 -3.21
N LYS A 171 -23.95 -12.25 -3.41
CA LYS A 171 -24.01 -13.63 -2.93
C LYS A 171 -23.60 -14.57 -4.06
N LEU A 172 -22.54 -15.32 -3.84
CA LEU A 172 -22.05 -16.28 -4.84
C LEU A 172 -21.32 -17.46 -4.18
N ASN A 173 -21.19 -18.54 -4.94
CA ASN A 173 -20.30 -19.63 -4.56
C ASN A 173 -18.89 -19.32 -5.08
N PRO A 174 -17.90 -19.17 -4.19
CA PRO A 174 -16.52 -18.81 -4.58
C PRO A 174 -15.92 -19.76 -5.61
N GLN A 175 -16.21 -21.05 -5.49
CA GLN A 175 -15.64 -22.06 -6.38
C GLN A 175 -16.08 -21.89 -7.83
N ALA A 176 -17.29 -21.37 -8.07
CA ALA A 176 -17.81 -21.15 -9.42
C ALA A 176 -17.05 -20.06 -10.20
N ILE A 177 -16.48 -19.08 -9.51
CA ILE A 177 -15.80 -17.94 -10.16
C ILE A 177 -14.28 -17.92 -9.91
N ARG A 178 -13.76 -18.80 -9.06
CA ARG A 178 -12.37 -18.77 -8.59
C ARG A 178 -11.35 -18.67 -9.71
N GLU A 179 -11.45 -19.52 -10.73
CA GLU A 179 -10.45 -19.54 -11.82
C GLU A 179 -10.55 -18.29 -12.70
N ALA A 180 -11.76 -17.80 -12.97
CA ALA A 180 -11.96 -16.56 -13.72
C ALA A 180 -11.42 -15.35 -12.92
N TYR A 181 -11.72 -15.29 -11.63
CA TYR A 181 -11.22 -14.24 -10.73
C TYR A 181 -9.69 -14.23 -10.66
N LYS A 182 -9.08 -15.40 -10.39
CA LYS A 182 -7.60 -15.53 -10.33
C LYS A 182 -6.94 -15.08 -11.61
N LYS A 183 -7.48 -15.47 -12.76
CA LYS A 183 -6.97 -15.05 -14.06
C LYS A 183 -7.03 -13.52 -14.21
N ALA A 184 -8.15 -12.91 -13.88
CA ALA A 184 -8.34 -11.47 -14.01
C ALA A 184 -7.41 -10.68 -13.08
N ILE A 185 -7.32 -11.06 -11.78
CA ILE A 185 -6.48 -10.34 -10.82
C ILE A 185 -4.99 -10.50 -11.14
N ASN A 186 -4.54 -11.70 -11.49
CA ASN A 186 -3.15 -11.93 -11.87
C ASN A 186 -2.78 -11.14 -13.13
N GLN A 187 -3.67 -11.07 -14.13
CA GLN A 187 -3.44 -10.26 -15.33
C GLN A 187 -3.28 -8.78 -14.99
N LYS A 188 -4.14 -8.23 -14.11
CA LYS A 188 -4.04 -6.84 -13.64
C LYS A 188 -2.70 -6.58 -12.95
N ILE A 189 -2.30 -7.45 -12.04
CA ILE A 189 -1.04 -7.34 -11.30
C ILE A 189 0.16 -7.38 -12.27
N GLU A 190 0.20 -8.33 -13.19
CA GLU A 190 1.28 -8.46 -14.18
C GLU A 190 1.36 -7.26 -15.12
N ASN A 191 0.23 -6.67 -15.52
CA ASN A 191 0.20 -5.46 -16.33
C ASN A 191 0.85 -4.28 -15.60
N ILE A 192 0.48 -4.06 -14.35
CA ILE A 192 1.05 -2.98 -13.51
C ILE A 192 2.54 -3.23 -13.29
N LYS A 193 2.92 -4.44 -12.91
CA LYS A 193 4.31 -4.85 -12.68
C LYS A 193 5.19 -4.63 -13.91
N SER A 194 4.75 -5.14 -15.06
CA SER A 194 5.46 -4.94 -16.35
C SER A 194 5.61 -3.46 -16.70
N SER A 195 4.61 -2.65 -16.39
CA SER A 195 4.67 -1.20 -16.63
C SER A 195 5.61 -0.50 -15.64
N CYS A 196 5.63 -0.91 -14.37
CA CYS A 196 6.59 -0.43 -13.38
C CYS A 196 8.04 -0.74 -13.80
N ASP A 197 8.30 -1.95 -14.29
CA ASP A 197 9.63 -2.37 -14.77
C ASP A 197 10.12 -1.48 -15.92
N LYS A 198 9.25 -1.16 -16.88
CA LYS A 198 9.59 -0.27 -18.03
C LYS A 198 10.03 1.13 -17.59
N ILE A 199 9.47 1.64 -16.50
CA ILE A 199 9.79 2.97 -15.96
C ILE A 199 10.76 2.91 -14.76
N ARG A 200 11.34 1.74 -14.49
CA ARG A 200 12.31 1.50 -13.41
C ARG A 200 11.77 1.84 -12.02
N ILE A 201 10.55 1.40 -11.75
CA ILE A 201 9.94 1.39 -10.41
C ILE A 201 10.01 -0.05 -9.91
N ASP A 202 10.49 -0.24 -8.69
CA ASP A 202 10.50 -1.55 -8.07
C ASP A 202 9.08 -1.87 -7.57
N PHE A 203 8.40 -2.78 -8.25
CA PHE A 203 7.11 -3.32 -7.84
C PHE A 203 7.33 -4.59 -7.01
N VAL A 204 6.81 -4.62 -5.79
CA VAL A 204 6.98 -5.72 -4.84
C VAL A 204 5.63 -6.16 -4.31
N GLU A 205 5.27 -7.42 -4.52
CA GLU A 205 4.10 -8.02 -3.88
C GLU A 205 4.43 -8.27 -2.41
N ALA A 206 3.57 -7.78 -1.51
CA ALA A 206 3.75 -7.87 -0.06
C ALA A 206 2.53 -8.57 0.56
N ASP A 207 2.70 -9.86 0.88
CA ASP A 207 1.68 -10.68 1.55
C ASP A 207 1.67 -10.40 3.05
N ILE A 208 0.55 -9.93 3.59
CA ILE A 208 0.40 -9.61 5.02
C ILE A 208 0.64 -10.81 5.94
N ASN A 209 0.51 -12.03 5.43
CA ASN A 209 0.72 -13.26 6.18
C ASN A 209 2.20 -13.71 6.22
N GLN A 210 3.10 -12.96 5.58
CA GLN A 210 4.54 -13.20 5.58
C GLN A 210 5.28 -12.17 6.44
N GLY A 211 6.52 -12.47 6.78
CA GLY A 211 7.38 -11.58 7.55
C GLY A 211 7.79 -10.31 6.80
N PHE A 212 8.40 -9.38 7.52
CA PHE A 212 8.83 -8.08 6.98
C PHE A 212 10.09 -8.16 6.09
N ASP A 213 10.70 -9.32 5.92
CA ASP A 213 11.85 -9.51 5.01
C ASP A 213 11.50 -9.09 3.57
N GLN A 214 10.27 -9.36 3.15
CA GLN A 214 9.73 -8.93 1.85
C GLN A 214 9.72 -7.39 1.66
N ILE A 215 9.80 -6.62 2.73
CA ILE A 215 9.91 -5.15 2.69
C ILE A 215 11.37 -4.72 2.80
N LEU A 216 12.11 -5.31 3.73
CA LEU A 216 13.47 -4.88 4.07
C LEU A 216 14.48 -5.21 2.96
N ILE A 217 14.37 -6.40 2.36
CA ILE A 217 15.30 -6.82 1.31
C ILE A 217 15.22 -5.91 0.08
N PRO A 218 14.06 -5.64 -0.53
CA PRO A 218 13.96 -4.71 -1.65
C PRO A 218 14.43 -3.30 -1.32
N TYR A 219 14.12 -2.81 -0.12
CA TYR A 219 14.62 -1.51 0.36
C TYR A 219 16.16 -1.47 0.40
N ILE A 220 16.81 -2.47 1.00
CA ILE A 220 18.26 -2.53 1.11
C ILE A 220 18.90 -2.62 -0.29
N ILE A 221 18.37 -3.46 -1.17
CA ILE A 221 18.87 -3.59 -2.56
C ILE A 221 18.72 -2.27 -3.32
N LYS A 222 17.59 -1.59 -3.18
CA LYS A 222 17.38 -0.28 -3.83
C LYS A 222 18.39 0.72 -3.34
N ARG A 223 18.60 0.78 -2.02
CA ARG A 223 19.52 1.75 -1.42
C ARG A 223 20.97 1.52 -1.85
N THR A 224 21.43 0.30 -1.97
CA THR A 224 22.80 0.00 -2.45
C THR A 224 23.03 0.40 -3.90
N LYS A 225 21.96 0.55 -4.70
CA LYS A 225 22.04 1.05 -6.09
C LYS A 225 22.01 2.58 -6.22
N ILE A 226 21.55 3.27 -5.18
CA ILE A 226 21.45 4.75 -5.17
C ILE A 226 22.75 5.40 -4.66
N ASN A 227 23.50 4.71 -3.80
CA ASN A 227 24.81 5.14 -3.30
C ASN A 227 25.91 4.72 -4.28
#